data_5ee1c92d5b2dcb1ec1a2d677044f17e5
#
_entry.id   5ee1c92d5b2dcb1ec1a2d677044f17e5
#
_cell.length_a   1.000
_cell.length_b   1.000
_cell.length_c   1.000
_cell.angle_alpha   90.00
_cell.angle_beta   90.00
_cell.angle_gamma   90.00
#
_symmetry.space_group_name_H-M   'P 1'
#
loop_
_entity.id
_entity.type
_entity.pdbx_description
1 polymer ?
#
loop_
_entity_poly.entity_id
_entity_poly.type
_entity_poly.pdbx_seq_one_letter_code
_entity_poly.pdbx_strand_id
1 'polypeptide(L)'
;ATLGGFKEEEYTRDCLKAVDDARAYGINTIVDATTNECGRNVRFLKKISDMTGMNIICSTGYYFQAESAYAYWNFRRGFANIEEEIYEMMVTELTKGIEGTDIKAGVIKLASSFNEITPTEEIFFKAAARAQKETGCVIITHTQLGTMGPEQAQLLTANGADPSKIAIGHM
;
A
#
# COMPACT_ATOMS: atom_id res chain seq x y z
N ALA A 1 -19.70 -9.99 13.66
CA ALA A 1 -20.16 -9.95 12.28
C ALA A 1 -19.29 -10.91 11.50
N THR A 2 -19.85 -11.99 10.99
CA THR A 2 -19.20 -12.86 10.02
C THR A 2 -19.03 -11.99 8.78
N LEU A 3 -17.79 -11.56 8.51
CA LEU A 3 -17.44 -11.04 7.20
C LEU A 3 -17.87 -12.11 6.21
N GLY A 4 -18.83 -11.81 5.34
CA GLY A 4 -19.27 -12.71 4.28
C GLY A 4 -18.04 -13.21 3.56
N GLY A 5 -17.89 -14.53 3.41
CA GLY A 5 -16.70 -15.10 2.79
C GLY A 5 -16.45 -14.47 1.41
N PHE A 6 -15.20 -14.43 0.97
CA PHE A 6 -14.82 -13.93 -0.33
C PHE A 6 -15.60 -14.65 -1.44
N LYS A 7 -16.45 -13.91 -2.14
CA LYS A 7 -17.32 -14.41 -3.20
C LYS A 7 -16.64 -14.20 -4.56
N GLU A 8 -15.70 -15.06 -4.88
CA GLU A 8 -14.81 -14.88 -6.01
C GLU A 8 -15.53 -14.66 -7.35
N GLU A 9 -16.64 -15.37 -7.62
CA GLU A 9 -17.36 -15.19 -8.87
C GLU A 9 -18.03 -13.80 -8.98
N GLU A 10 -18.59 -13.30 -7.86
CA GLU A 10 -19.21 -11.98 -7.80
C GLU A 10 -18.17 -10.89 -8.01
N TYR A 11 -17.06 -10.95 -7.26
CA TYR A 11 -15.97 -9.99 -7.39
C TYR A 11 -15.29 -10.06 -8.76
N THR A 12 -15.14 -11.26 -9.34
CA THR A 12 -14.59 -11.40 -10.70
C THR A 12 -15.44 -10.65 -11.71
N ARG A 13 -16.76 -10.83 -11.69
CA ARG A 13 -17.69 -10.13 -12.58
C ARG A 13 -17.58 -8.61 -12.44
N ASP A 14 -17.54 -8.11 -11.20
CA ASP A 14 -17.47 -6.69 -10.93
C ASP A 14 -16.12 -6.08 -11.36
N CYS A 15 -15.01 -6.81 -11.15
CA CYS A 15 -13.70 -6.41 -11.64
C CYS A 15 -13.62 -6.40 -13.19
N LEU A 16 -14.20 -7.40 -13.86
CA LEU A 16 -14.24 -7.41 -15.34
C LEU A 16 -14.97 -6.19 -15.89
N LYS A 17 -16.12 -5.86 -15.28
CA LYS A 17 -16.85 -4.64 -15.65
C LYS A 17 -16.02 -3.37 -15.41
N ALA A 18 -15.36 -3.24 -14.27
CA ALA A 18 -14.52 -2.09 -13.95
C ALA A 18 -13.34 -1.96 -14.92
N VAL A 19 -12.74 -3.07 -15.35
CA VAL A 19 -11.68 -3.08 -16.36
C VAL A 19 -12.21 -2.64 -17.73
N ASP A 20 -13.38 -3.11 -18.13
CA ASP A 20 -14.00 -2.71 -19.40
C ASP A 20 -14.33 -1.20 -19.40
N ASP A 21 -14.90 -0.71 -18.30
CA ASP A 21 -15.18 0.71 -18.12
C ASP A 21 -13.87 1.55 -18.18
N ALA A 22 -12.80 1.12 -17.52
CA ALA A 22 -11.50 1.80 -17.58
C ALA A 22 -10.90 1.83 -19.00
N ARG A 23 -11.00 0.73 -19.74
CA ARG A 23 -10.53 0.63 -21.12
C ARG A 23 -11.26 1.54 -22.08
N ALA A 24 -12.56 1.77 -21.86
CA ALA A 24 -13.33 2.69 -22.68
C ALA A 24 -12.77 4.14 -22.62
N TYR A 25 -12.02 4.47 -21.59
CA TYR A 25 -11.28 5.73 -21.43
C TYR A 25 -9.79 5.63 -21.78
N GLY A 26 -9.34 4.53 -22.40
CA GLY A 26 -7.94 4.35 -22.79
C GLY A 26 -7.00 3.95 -21.65
N ILE A 27 -7.52 3.60 -20.48
CA ILE A 27 -6.70 3.15 -19.33
C ILE A 27 -6.28 1.70 -19.56
N ASN A 28 -4.99 1.42 -19.47
CA ASN A 28 -4.41 0.08 -19.62
C ASN A 28 -3.58 -0.36 -18.40
N THR A 29 -3.48 0.49 -17.37
CA THR A 29 -2.76 0.22 -16.12
C THR A 29 -3.54 0.77 -14.94
N ILE A 30 -3.73 -0.04 -13.92
CA ILE A 30 -4.39 0.33 -12.65
C ILE A 30 -3.41 0.09 -11.52
N VAL A 31 -3.30 1.05 -10.59
CA VAL A 31 -2.60 0.87 -9.33
C VAL A 31 -3.61 0.49 -8.25
N ASP A 32 -3.56 -0.75 -7.77
CA ASP A 32 -4.33 -1.19 -6.63
C ASP A 32 -3.58 -0.81 -5.34
N ALA A 33 -4.07 0.22 -4.67
CA ALA A 33 -3.47 0.77 -3.46
C ALA A 33 -3.95 0.06 -2.17
N THR A 34 -4.54 -1.13 -2.28
CA THR A 34 -4.98 -1.91 -1.12
C THR A 34 -3.77 -2.37 -0.32
N THR A 35 -3.70 -1.95 0.94
CA THR A 35 -2.60 -2.27 1.84
C THR A 35 -2.73 -3.68 2.43
N ASN A 36 -1.65 -4.14 3.08
CA ASN A 36 -1.52 -5.51 3.57
C ASN A 36 -2.71 -5.96 4.43
N GLU A 37 -3.19 -5.08 5.32
CA GLU A 37 -4.27 -5.36 6.28
C GLU A 37 -5.67 -5.02 5.77
N CYS A 38 -5.79 -4.33 4.64
CA CYS A 38 -7.08 -3.92 4.07
C CYS A 38 -7.68 -4.96 3.10
N GLY A 39 -7.22 -6.21 3.18
CA GLY A 39 -7.76 -7.30 2.36
C GLY A 39 -7.09 -7.45 1.00
N ARG A 40 -5.86 -6.99 0.85
CA ARG A 40 -5.06 -7.21 -0.37
C ARG A 40 -5.06 -8.70 -0.75
N ASN A 41 -5.39 -8.99 -2.03
CA ASN A 41 -5.38 -10.35 -2.56
C ASN A 41 -4.65 -10.39 -3.91
N VAL A 42 -3.34 -10.55 -3.86
CA VAL A 42 -2.50 -10.48 -5.06
C VAL A 42 -2.73 -11.63 -6.04
N ARG A 43 -3.15 -12.81 -5.55
CA ARG A 43 -3.51 -13.94 -6.43
C ARG A 43 -4.77 -13.64 -7.23
N PHE A 44 -5.76 -13.00 -6.61
CA PHE A 44 -6.97 -12.56 -7.29
C PHE A 44 -6.67 -11.43 -8.29
N LEU A 45 -5.86 -10.43 -7.91
CA LEU A 45 -5.42 -9.37 -8.82
C LEU A 45 -4.69 -9.94 -10.04
N LYS A 46 -3.80 -10.91 -9.83
CA LYS A 46 -3.12 -11.63 -10.92
C LYS A 46 -4.12 -12.34 -11.85
N LYS A 47 -5.10 -13.04 -11.28
CA LYS A 47 -6.17 -13.69 -12.07
C LYS A 47 -6.91 -12.68 -12.95
N ILE A 48 -7.32 -11.53 -12.40
CA ILE A 48 -8.00 -10.47 -13.17
C ILE A 48 -7.08 -9.92 -14.27
N SER A 49 -5.82 -9.67 -13.95
CA SER A 49 -4.82 -9.23 -14.94
C SER A 49 -4.67 -10.24 -16.08
N ASP A 50 -4.53 -11.53 -15.78
CA ASP A 50 -4.40 -12.58 -16.79
C ASP A 50 -5.65 -12.73 -17.67
N MET A 51 -6.84 -12.63 -17.09
CA MET A 51 -8.10 -12.74 -17.83
C MET A 51 -8.35 -11.54 -18.75
N THR A 52 -7.87 -10.38 -18.36
CA THR A 52 -8.18 -9.13 -19.07
C THR A 52 -7.02 -8.56 -19.86
N GLY A 53 -5.77 -8.90 -19.53
CA GLY A 53 -4.57 -8.20 -20.03
C GLY A 53 -4.42 -6.76 -19.51
N MET A 54 -5.18 -6.37 -18.46
CA MET A 54 -4.98 -5.10 -17.75
C MET A 54 -3.72 -5.21 -16.90
N ASN A 55 -2.84 -4.21 -16.98
CA ASN A 55 -1.71 -4.13 -16.05
C ASN A 55 -2.23 -3.72 -14.68
N ILE A 56 -2.02 -4.55 -13.66
CA ILE A 56 -2.41 -4.24 -12.28
C ILE A 56 -1.16 -4.20 -11.42
N ILE A 57 -0.86 -3.03 -10.86
CA ILE A 57 0.25 -2.81 -9.94
C ILE A 57 -0.30 -2.89 -8.52
N CYS A 58 0.14 -3.88 -7.75
CA CYS A 58 -0.26 -4.00 -6.35
C CYS A 58 0.71 -3.24 -5.42
N SER A 59 0.24 -2.88 -4.22
CA SER A 59 1.02 -2.16 -3.23
C SER A 59 1.53 -3.06 -2.10
N THR A 60 2.60 -2.62 -1.44
CA THR A 60 2.97 -2.98 -0.07
C THR A 60 2.71 -1.79 0.85
N GLY A 61 2.68 -1.99 2.15
CA GLY A 61 2.55 -0.91 3.13
C GLY A 61 1.29 -0.98 3.98
N TYR A 62 0.98 0.13 4.65
CA TYR A 62 -0.05 0.19 5.69
C TYR A 62 -0.96 1.42 5.55
N TYR A 63 -2.20 1.28 6.01
CA TYR A 63 -3.18 2.36 6.01
C TYR A 63 -3.12 3.15 7.34
N PHE A 64 -3.99 4.14 7.56
CA PHE A 64 -3.96 4.95 8.78
C PHE A 64 -4.51 4.21 10.00
N GLN A 65 -4.19 4.71 11.19
CA GLN A 65 -4.33 3.98 12.45
C GLN A 65 -5.73 3.44 12.72
N ALA A 66 -6.78 4.17 12.43
CA ALA A 66 -8.15 3.75 12.77
C ALA A 66 -8.65 2.55 11.95
N GLU A 67 -8.04 2.28 10.78
CA GLU A 67 -8.47 1.25 9.83
C GLU A 67 -7.39 0.22 9.51
N SER A 68 -6.36 0.10 10.36
CA SER A 68 -5.20 -0.74 10.11
C SER A 68 -4.87 -1.67 11.29
N ALA A 69 -3.95 -2.60 11.11
CA ALA A 69 -3.52 -3.60 12.10
C ALA A 69 -2.64 -3.00 13.23
N TYR A 70 -2.97 -1.82 13.69
CA TYR A 70 -2.15 -1.08 14.69
C TYR A 70 -2.07 -1.77 16.05
N ALA A 71 -3.08 -2.50 16.47
CA ALA A 71 -3.04 -3.26 17.72
C ALA A 71 -1.87 -4.23 17.75
N TYR A 72 -1.60 -4.90 16.62
CA TYR A 72 -0.45 -5.81 16.48
C TYR A 72 0.87 -5.05 16.60
N TRP A 73 1.07 -3.98 15.84
CA TRP A 73 2.30 -3.20 15.83
C TRP A 73 2.55 -2.47 17.15
N ASN A 74 1.50 -1.92 17.78
CA ASN A 74 1.60 -1.29 19.09
C ASN A 74 2.03 -2.30 20.17
N PHE A 75 1.52 -3.53 20.11
CA PHE A 75 1.96 -4.60 21.01
C PHE A 75 3.44 -4.95 20.75
N ARG A 76 3.81 -5.17 19.49
CA ARG A 76 5.18 -5.53 19.10
C ARG A 76 6.21 -4.47 19.49
N ARG A 77 5.87 -3.20 19.40
CA ARG A 77 6.76 -2.07 19.71
C ARG A 77 7.35 -2.13 21.13
N GLY A 78 6.72 -2.84 22.05
CA GLY A 78 7.20 -3.00 23.42
C GLY A 78 8.44 -3.90 23.56
N PHE A 79 8.76 -4.72 22.56
CA PHE A 79 9.84 -5.73 22.66
C PHE A 79 10.52 -6.07 21.30
N ALA A 80 10.20 -5.36 20.25
CA ALA A 80 10.80 -5.57 18.92
C ALA A 80 11.12 -4.24 18.24
N ASN A 81 12.08 -4.26 17.31
CA ASN A 81 12.34 -3.13 16.41
C ASN A 81 11.37 -3.22 15.22
N ILE A 82 10.16 -2.70 15.41
CA ILE A 82 9.11 -2.77 14.38
C ILE A 82 9.45 -1.96 13.12
N GLU A 83 10.28 -0.92 13.21
CA GLU A 83 10.74 -0.19 12.03
C GLU A 83 11.54 -1.11 11.10
N GLU A 84 12.46 -1.92 11.66
CA GLU A 84 13.23 -2.86 10.88
C GLU A 84 12.35 -3.96 10.28
N GLU A 85 11.43 -4.54 11.07
CA GLU A 85 10.52 -5.58 10.58
C GLU A 85 9.64 -5.08 9.41
N ILE A 86 9.14 -3.85 9.51
CA ILE A 86 8.31 -3.23 8.46
C ILE A 86 9.14 -2.93 7.22
N TYR A 87 10.35 -2.39 7.40
CA TYR A 87 11.28 -2.15 6.29
C TYR A 87 11.64 -3.45 5.56
N GLU A 88 12.06 -4.50 6.28
CA GLU A 88 12.40 -5.80 5.69
C GLU A 88 11.20 -6.43 4.94
N MET A 89 9.99 -6.30 5.50
CA MET A 89 8.77 -6.77 4.85
C MET A 89 8.53 -6.01 3.55
N MET A 90 8.60 -4.66 3.55
CA MET A 90 8.42 -3.85 2.34
C MET A 90 9.45 -4.19 1.26
N VAL A 91 10.74 -4.29 1.63
CA VAL A 91 11.81 -4.67 0.68
C VAL A 91 11.59 -6.09 0.13
N THR A 92 11.17 -7.02 0.98
CA THR A 92 10.87 -8.39 0.53
C THR A 92 9.73 -8.41 -0.47
N GLU A 93 8.62 -7.71 -0.21
CA GLU A 93 7.48 -7.66 -1.11
C GLU A 93 7.79 -6.93 -2.43
N LEU A 94 8.67 -5.93 -2.41
CA LEU A 94 9.11 -5.23 -3.60
C LEU A 94 10.12 -6.02 -4.45
N THR A 95 10.94 -6.89 -3.83
CA THR A 95 12.07 -7.51 -4.52
C THR A 95 11.94 -9.02 -4.72
N LYS A 96 11.30 -9.72 -3.79
CA LYS A 96 11.17 -11.19 -3.81
C LYS A 96 9.76 -11.64 -4.15
N GLY A 97 8.74 -11.07 -3.51
CA GLY A 97 7.33 -11.38 -3.73
C GLY A 97 6.48 -11.29 -2.46
N ILE A 98 5.18 -11.23 -2.65
CA ILE A 98 4.16 -11.04 -1.63
C ILE A 98 3.65 -12.41 -1.18
N GLU A 99 3.59 -12.66 0.13
CA GLU A 99 2.95 -13.87 0.72
C GLU A 99 3.41 -15.20 0.10
N GLY A 100 4.71 -15.31 -0.19
CA GLY A 100 5.30 -16.54 -0.76
C GLY A 100 4.96 -16.77 -2.23
N THR A 101 4.45 -15.76 -2.93
CA THR A 101 4.30 -15.75 -4.39
C THR A 101 5.51 -15.11 -5.05
N ASP A 102 5.57 -15.18 -6.40
CA ASP A 102 6.50 -14.42 -7.24
C ASP A 102 5.95 -13.03 -7.64
N ILE A 103 4.75 -12.69 -7.19
CA ILE A 103 4.11 -11.40 -7.45
C ILE A 103 4.72 -10.33 -6.55
N LYS A 104 5.34 -9.33 -7.16
CA LYS A 104 6.00 -8.23 -6.44
C LYS A 104 5.11 -7.01 -6.37
N ALA A 105 5.21 -6.27 -5.27
CA ALA A 105 4.62 -4.94 -5.19
C ALA A 105 5.36 -3.97 -6.15
N GLY A 106 4.64 -3.03 -6.73
CA GLY A 106 5.22 -1.99 -7.57
C GLY A 106 5.25 -0.61 -6.92
N VAL A 107 4.52 -0.44 -5.80
CA VAL A 107 4.47 0.82 -5.04
C VAL A 107 4.40 0.54 -3.54
N ILE A 108 4.87 1.50 -2.73
CA ILE A 108 4.60 1.53 -1.29
C ILE A 108 3.39 2.42 -1.04
N LYS A 109 2.39 1.93 -0.33
CA LYS A 109 1.22 2.69 0.12
C LYS A 109 1.34 3.04 1.60
N LEU A 110 1.17 4.33 1.91
CA LEU A 110 1.12 4.86 3.27
C LEU A 110 -0.16 5.68 3.47
N ALA A 111 -0.44 6.01 4.73
CA ALA A 111 -1.52 6.91 5.10
C ALA A 111 -1.21 7.61 6.42
N SER A 112 -1.79 8.78 6.64
CA SER A 112 -1.80 9.45 7.94
C SER A 112 -3.23 9.68 8.44
N SER A 113 -3.37 9.71 9.75
CA SER A 113 -4.61 10.02 10.46
C SER A 113 -5.03 11.47 10.29
N PHE A 114 -6.27 11.80 10.70
CA PHE A 114 -6.81 13.15 10.60
C PHE A 114 -6.07 14.11 11.54
N ASN A 115 -5.50 15.17 10.98
CA ASN A 115 -4.74 16.22 11.68
C ASN A 115 -3.51 15.71 12.46
N GLU A 116 -3.06 14.48 12.23
CA GLU A 116 -1.86 13.96 12.88
C GLU A 116 -1.18 12.86 12.04
N ILE A 117 0.13 12.70 12.24
CA ILE A 117 0.87 11.49 11.94
C ILE A 117 1.16 10.83 13.28
N THR A 118 0.48 9.73 13.57
CA THR A 118 0.63 9.06 14.87
C THR A 118 2.04 8.47 15.05
N PRO A 119 2.51 8.21 16.29
CA PRO A 119 3.85 7.63 16.49
C PRO A 119 4.10 6.31 15.78
N THR A 120 3.06 5.53 15.53
CA THR A 120 3.19 4.27 14.76
C THR A 120 3.20 4.54 13.26
N GLU A 121 2.38 5.47 12.77
CA GLU A 121 2.45 5.93 11.37
C GLU A 121 3.84 6.50 11.04
N GLU A 122 4.41 7.29 11.94
CA GLU A 122 5.77 7.83 11.77
C GLU A 122 6.81 6.72 11.54
N ILE A 123 6.70 5.60 12.25
CA ILE A 123 7.56 4.42 12.04
C ILE A 123 7.34 3.84 10.64
N PHE A 124 6.11 3.74 10.18
CA PHE A 124 5.81 3.26 8.82
C PHE A 124 6.38 4.17 7.74
N PHE A 125 6.29 5.49 7.93
CA PHE A 125 6.88 6.47 7.01
C PHE A 125 8.42 6.36 6.96
N LYS A 126 9.09 6.18 8.11
CA LYS A 126 10.54 5.99 8.19
C LYS A 126 10.99 4.70 7.50
N ALA A 127 10.33 3.59 7.78
CA ALA A 127 10.59 2.31 7.13
C ALA A 127 10.40 2.39 5.60
N ALA A 128 9.34 3.06 5.15
CA ALA A 128 9.05 3.25 3.74
C ALA A 128 10.08 4.14 3.02
N ALA A 129 10.55 5.21 3.66
CA ALA A 129 11.61 6.05 3.11
C ALA A 129 12.91 5.26 2.90
N ARG A 130 13.28 4.39 3.85
CA ARG A 130 14.42 3.47 3.73
C ARG A 130 14.21 2.47 2.59
N ALA A 131 13.03 1.84 2.52
CA ALA A 131 12.71 0.88 1.47
C ALA A 131 12.72 1.52 0.08
N GLN A 132 12.19 2.75 -0.06
CA GLN A 132 12.27 3.51 -1.30
C GLN A 132 13.71 3.79 -1.71
N LYS A 133 14.56 4.24 -0.77
CA LYS A 133 15.97 4.53 -1.03
C LYS A 133 16.71 3.30 -1.54
N GLU A 134 16.40 2.11 -1.04
CA GLU A 134 17.03 0.86 -1.47
C GLU A 134 16.50 0.38 -2.82
N THR A 135 15.18 0.39 -3.00
CA THR A 135 14.53 -0.24 -4.16
C THR A 135 14.26 0.72 -5.31
N GLY A 136 14.25 2.03 -5.03
CA GLY A 136 13.89 3.06 -6.00
C GLY A 136 12.41 3.08 -6.37
N CYS A 137 11.52 2.41 -5.62
CA CYS A 137 10.10 2.36 -5.93
C CYS A 137 9.39 3.69 -5.63
N VAL A 138 8.15 3.83 -6.10
CA VAL A 138 7.30 5.00 -5.81
C VAL A 138 6.57 4.82 -4.49
N ILE A 139 6.48 5.90 -3.69
CA ILE A 139 5.59 5.99 -2.53
C ILE A 139 4.33 6.76 -2.94
N ILE A 140 3.17 6.18 -2.68
CA ILE A 140 1.88 6.85 -2.79
C ILE A 140 1.24 6.95 -1.42
N THR A 141 0.60 8.07 -1.09
CA THR A 141 0.02 8.25 0.23
C THR A 141 -1.48 8.54 0.19
N HIS A 142 -2.10 8.44 1.35
CA HIS A 142 -3.44 8.94 1.63
C HIS A 142 -3.34 9.97 2.75
N THR A 143 -4.05 11.07 2.60
CA THR A 143 -4.25 12.08 3.64
C THR A 143 -5.69 12.01 4.13
N GLN A 144 -5.91 11.70 5.41
CA GLN A 144 -7.27 11.62 5.92
C GLN A 144 -7.92 13.01 5.90
N LEU A 145 -9.01 13.14 5.14
CA LEU A 145 -9.72 14.39 4.88
C LEU A 145 -8.82 15.55 4.39
N GLY A 146 -7.79 15.22 3.60
CA GLY A 146 -6.88 16.22 3.01
C GLY A 146 -5.87 16.84 3.99
N THR A 147 -5.67 16.25 5.18
CA THR A 147 -4.77 16.79 6.21
C THR A 147 -3.40 16.11 6.19
N MET A 148 -2.37 16.78 6.72
CA MET A 148 -1.00 16.27 6.92
C MET A 148 -0.18 15.99 5.64
N GLY A 149 -0.61 16.46 4.49
CA GLY A 149 0.14 16.23 3.25
C GLY A 149 1.56 16.81 3.24
N PRO A 150 1.75 18.11 3.59
CA PRO A 150 3.08 18.70 3.72
C PRO A 150 3.96 17.99 4.75
N GLU A 151 3.39 17.59 5.88
CA GLU A 151 4.09 16.87 6.96
C GLU A 151 4.52 15.47 6.51
N GLN A 152 3.68 14.76 5.75
CA GLN A 152 4.04 13.48 5.13
C GLN A 152 5.24 13.64 4.19
N ALA A 153 5.20 14.64 3.30
CA ALA A 153 6.30 14.90 2.37
C ALA A 153 7.60 15.27 3.12
N GLN A 154 7.49 16.12 4.14
CA GLN A 154 8.64 16.50 4.97
C GLN A 154 9.22 15.29 5.71
N LEU A 155 8.38 14.46 6.32
CA LEU A 155 8.82 13.27 7.06
C LEU A 155 9.55 12.28 6.14
N LEU A 156 9.00 12.00 4.96
CA LEU A 156 9.62 11.11 3.98
C LEU A 156 10.98 11.64 3.51
N THR A 157 11.04 12.90 3.11
CA THR A 157 12.27 13.51 2.57
C THR A 157 13.35 13.68 3.64
N ALA A 158 12.97 14.02 4.89
CA ALA A 158 13.90 14.08 6.02
C ALA A 158 14.53 12.71 6.35
N ASN A 159 13.85 11.61 6.01
CA ASN A 159 14.37 10.24 6.15
C ASN A 159 15.02 9.69 4.86
N GLY A 160 15.27 10.55 3.89
CA GLY A 160 16.07 10.25 2.70
C GLY A 160 15.30 9.68 1.52
N ALA A 161 13.97 9.79 1.51
CA ALA A 161 13.19 9.45 0.33
C ALA A 161 13.41 10.47 -0.80
N ASP A 162 13.43 9.99 -2.04
CA ASP A 162 13.49 10.80 -3.25
C ASP A 162 12.15 11.50 -3.49
N PRO A 163 12.05 12.83 -3.39
CA PRO A 163 10.79 13.55 -3.56
C PRO A 163 10.17 13.40 -4.95
N SER A 164 10.97 13.11 -5.98
CA SER A 164 10.47 12.88 -7.34
C SER A 164 9.66 11.59 -7.49
N LYS A 165 9.71 10.73 -6.47
CA LYS A 165 9.02 9.42 -6.41
C LYS A 165 8.00 9.35 -5.27
N ILE A 166 7.47 10.50 -4.86
CA ILE A 166 6.43 10.60 -3.84
C ILE A 166 5.18 11.25 -4.45
N ALA A 167 4.05 10.59 -4.31
CA ALA A 167 2.74 11.14 -4.68
C ALA A 167 1.86 11.23 -3.44
N ILE A 168 1.54 12.47 -3.03
CA ILE A 168 0.62 12.73 -1.91
C ILE A 168 -0.80 12.73 -2.46
N GLY A 169 -1.64 11.82 -1.96
CA GLY A 169 -3.01 11.67 -2.42
C GLY A 169 -4.02 12.44 -1.57
N HIS A 170 -5.16 12.77 -2.19
CA HIS A 170 -6.31 13.42 -1.54
C HIS A 170 -6.03 14.82 -0.96
N MET A 171 -5.13 15.57 -1.58
CA MET A 171 -4.86 16.99 -1.26
C MET A 171 -5.92 17.92 -1.86
#